data_344ae481e833aa6476c3322b1357ed96
#
_entry.id   344ae481e833aa6476c3322b1357ed96
#
_cell.length_a   1.000
_cell.length_b   1.000
_cell.length_c   1.000
_cell.angle_alpha   90.00
_cell.angle_beta   90.00
_cell.angle_gamma   90.00
#
_symmetry.space_group_name_H-M   'P 1'
#
loop_
_entity.id
_entity.type
_entity.pdbx_description
1 polymer ?
#
loop_
_entity_poly.entity_id
_entity_poly.type
_entity_poly.pdbx_seq_one_letter_code
_entity_poly.pdbx_strand_id
1 'polypeptide(L)'
;MKKKAISGSRRAYILTMRILMGAAAAITAALVLFLIVYVLAKGLPNVSWTLLSTAPSYLSDRIGILPDILNTLYIVIATLLIVLPLGVGAAIYLTEYATNRRVIGVIEYAAETLSGIPSIIYGLVGMLFFCQFLNMKTSLLAGALTLVIMNLPTIMRTTQESLKTVPQSYREGAFGLGAGKWRVIRTVVLPGCVDGVITGCILSIGRILGESAALLFTAGFAHALNGFFDGLSSAGATLTVALYVYAKEQGQFDVAFAIAAILMLLTLLINGAAMLVERYFRRKRSL
;
A
#
# COMPACT_ATOMS: atom_id res chain seq x y z
N MET A 1 -9.35 -21.35 -45.69
CA MET A 1 -10.44 -21.11 -44.72
C MET A 1 -11.10 -19.78 -45.02
N LYS A 2 -12.35 -19.74 -45.53
CA LYS A 2 -13.11 -18.51 -45.81
C LYS A 2 -13.48 -17.85 -44.48
N LYS A 3 -12.98 -16.64 -44.21
CA LYS A 3 -13.43 -15.81 -43.06
C LYS A 3 -14.93 -15.56 -43.20
N LYS A 4 -15.76 -16.19 -42.36
CA LYS A 4 -17.19 -15.91 -42.29
C LYS A 4 -17.42 -14.42 -42.11
N ALA A 5 -18.08 -13.77 -43.03
CA ALA A 5 -18.42 -12.35 -42.95
C ALA A 5 -19.32 -12.13 -41.72
N ILE A 6 -18.90 -11.25 -40.83
CA ILE A 6 -19.66 -10.90 -39.62
C ILE A 6 -20.93 -10.18 -40.09
N SER A 7 -22.12 -10.61 -39.62
CA SER A 7 -23.41 -9.97 -39.97
C SER A 7 -23.41 -8.50 -39.55
N GLY A 8 -24.15 -7.64 -40.29
CA GLY A 8 -24.23 -6.21 -40.01
C GLY A 8 -24.66 -5.88 -38.56
N SER A 9 -25.65 -6.64 -38.05
CA SER A 9 -26.12 -6.53 -36.66
C SER A 9 -24.99 -6.79 -35.63
N ARG A 10 -24.17 -7.81 -35.90
CA ARG A 10 -23.03 -8.13 -35.01
C ARG A 10 -21.91 -7.09 -35.07
N ARG A 11 -21.71 -6.43 -36.21
CA ARG A 11 -20.79 -5.30 -36.36
C ARG A 11 -21.29 -4.08 -35.59
N ALA A 12 -22.59 -3.77 -35.68
CA ALA A 12 -23.21 -2.67 -34.94
C ALA A 12 -23.09 -2.92 -33.44
N TYR A 13 -23.42 -4.11 -32.95
CA TYR A 13 -23.26 -4.46 -31.53
C TYR A 13 -21.81 -4.29 -31.04
N ILE A 14 -20.82 -4.82 -31.78
CA ILE A 14 -19.40 -4.69 -31.44
C ILE A 14 -18.98 -3.21 -31.39
N LEU A 15 -19.44 -2.40 -32.36
CA LEU A 15 -19.14 -0.97 -32.40
C LEU A 15 -19.76 -0.24 -31.20
N THR A 16 -21.03 -0.49 -30.89
CA THR A 16 -21.71 0.10 -29.73
C THR A 16 -21.00 -0.26 -28.43
N MET A 17 -20.66 -1.54 -28.22
CA MET A 17 -19.92 -1.98 -27.02
C MET A 17 -18.54 -1.31 -26.93
N ARG A 18 -17.83 -1.17 -28.04
CA ARG A 18 -16.53 -0.50 -28.08
C ARG A 18 -16.65 0.99 -27.74
N ILE A 19 -17.69 1.67 -28.25
CA ILE A 19 -17.94 3.07 -27.93
C ILE A 19 -18.29 3.22 -26.43
N LEU A 20 -19.17 2.36 -25.89
CA LEU A 20 -19.54 2.41 -24.47
C LEU A 20 -18.34 2.15 -23.56
N MET A 21 -17.50 1.14 -23.86
CA MET A 21 -16.28 0.89 -23.10
C MET A 21 -15.30 2.06 -23.19
N GLY A 22 -15.13 2.64 -24.40
CA GLY A 22 -14.29 3.81 -24.59
C GLY A 22 -14.79 5.04 -23.84
N ALA A 23 -16.10 5.29 -23.86
CA ALA A 23 -16.73 6.37 -23.11
C ALA A 23 -16.58 6.19 -21.60
N ALA A 24 -16.82 4.98 -21.08
CA ALA A 24 -16.61 4.67 -19.65
C ALA A 24 -15.16 4.91 -19.23
N ALA A 25 -14.21 4.42 -20.01
CA ALA A 25 -12.77 4.63 -19.74
C ALA A 25 -12.40 6.13 -19.78
N ALA A 26 -12.92 6.88 -20.77
CA ALA A 26 -12.68 8.32 -20.88
C ALA A 26 -13.27 9.10 -19.70
N ILE A 27 -14.51 8.80 -19.29
CA ILE A 27 -15.15 9.42 -18.13
C ILE A 27 -14.35 9.15 -16.86
N THR A 28 -13.93 7.90 -16.62
CA THR A 28 -13.12 7.54 -15.46
C THR A 28 -11.79 8.29 -15.46
N ALA A 29 -11.09 8.32 -16.60
CA ALA A 29 -9.83 9.05 -16.72
C ALA A 29 -10.00 10.56 -16.51
N ALA A 30 -11.06 11.15 -17.09
CA ALA A 30 -11.37 12.56 -16.92
C ALA A 30 -11.68 12.91 -15.46
N LEU A 31 -12.45 12.07 -14.76
CA LEU A 31 -12.78 12.26 -13.34
C LEU A 31 -11.54 12.20 -12.46
N VAL A 32 -10.67 11.20 -12.66
CA VAL A 32 -9.40 11.07 -11.91
C VAL A 32 -8.51 12.28 -12.16
N LEU A 33 -8.34 12.68 -13.43
CA LEU A 33 -7.55 13.86 -13.78
C LEU A 33 -8.12 15.13 -13.18
N PHE A 34 -9.45 15.31 -13.24
CA PHE A 34 -10.12 16.44 -12.63
C PHE A 34 -9.86 16.52 -11.13
N LEU A 35 -9.99 15.40 -10.39
CA LEU A 35 -9.73 15.37 -8.95
C LEU A 35 -8.27 15.72 -8.62
N ILE A 36 -7.31 15.18 -9.38
CA ILE A 36 -5.89 15.50 -9.21
C ILE A 36 -5.64 17.00 -9.43
N VAL A 37 -6.11 17.54 -10.54
CA VAL A 37 -5.95 18.97 -10.87
C VAL A 37 -6.65 19.86 -9.84
N TYR A 38 -7.85 19.49 -9.41
CA TYR A 38 -8.61 20.23 -8.42
C TYR A 38 -7.88 20.31 -7.06
N VAL A 39 -7.40 19.17 -6.55
CA VAL A 39 -6.66 19.12 -5.28
C VAL A 39 -5.35 19.90 -5.38
N LEU A 40 -4.61 19.77 -6.47
CA LEU A 40 -3.37 20.54 -6.67
C LEU A 40 -3.64 22.04 -6.83
N ALA A 41 -4.63 22.43 -7.60
CA ALA A 41 -4.97 23.84 -7.81
C ALA A 41 -5.43 24.55 -6.52
N LYS A 42 -6.14 23.83 -5.64
CA LYS A 42 -6.57 24.36 -4.33
C LYS A 42 -5.48 24.25 -3.25
N GLY A 43 -4.66 23.21 -3.30
CA GLY A 43 -3.68 22.92 -2.25
C GLY A 43 -2.35 23.66 -2.43
N LEU A 44 -1.78 23.68 -3.65
CA LEU A 44 -0.46 24.26 -3.89
C LEU A 44 -0.31 25.73 -3.48
N PRO A 45 -1.28 26.61 -3.70
CA PRO A 45 -1.18 28.01 -3.26
C PRO A 45 -1.01 28.16 -1.73
N ASN A 46 -1.51 27.20 -0.95
CA ASN A 46 -1.45 27.22 0.51
C ASN A 46 -0.19 26.51 1.08
N VAL A 47 0.63 25.92 0.21
CA VAL A 47 1.91 25.31 0.63
C VAL A 47 2.96 26.37 0.81
N SER A 48 3.41 26.56 2.06
CA SER A 48 4.52 27.45 2.40
C SER A 48 5.72 26.65 2.93
N TRP A 49 6.90 27.22 2.84
CA TRP A 49 8.09 26.61 3.44
C TRP A 49 7.96 26.42 4.95
N THR A 50 7.33 27.39 5.63
CA THR A 50 7.02 27.30 7.05
C THR A 50 6.10 26.12 7.38
N LEU A 51 5.07 25.88 6.57
CA LEU A 51 4.17 24.71 6.72
C LEU A 51 4.97 23.39 6.64
N LEU A 52 5.89 23.26 5.70
CA LEU A 52 6.66 22.05 5.48
C LEU A 52 7.76 21.79 6.49
N SER A 53 8.41 22.87 7.00
CA SER A 53 9.65 22.76 7.76
C SER A 53 9.48 22.93 9.27
N THR A 54 8.27 23.22 9.75
CA THR A 54 8.03 23.48 11.18
C THR A 54 7.07 22.49 11.81
N ALA A 55 7.16 22.37 13.14
CA ALA A 55 6.12 21.73 13.94
C ALA A 55 5.03 22.76 14.30
N PRO A 56 3.77 22.33 14.50
CA PRO A 56 2.71 23.22 14.93
C PRO A 56 3.01 23.78 16.34
N SER A 57 2.65 25.04 16.56
CA SER A 57 2.82 25.72 17.85
C SER A 57 1.59 26.56 18.15
N TYR A 58 0.89 26.21 19.21
CA TYR A 58 -0.25 26.97 19.71
C TYR A 58 0.13 28.34 20.27
N LEU A 59 1.37 28.50 20.76
CA LEU A 59 1.85 29.78 21.32
C LEU A 59 2.12 30.84 20.24
N SER A 60 2.49 30.42 19.04
CA SER A 60 2.80 31.31 17.91
C SER A 60 1.77 31.25 16.79
N ASP A 61 0.63 30.60 17.01
CA ASP A 61 -0.43 30.34 16.02
C ASP A 61 0.12 29.84 14.68
N ARG A 62 1.18 29.01 14.78
CA ARG A 62 1.90 28.49 13.62
C ARG A 62 1.41 27.09 13.32
N ILE A 63 1.00 26.91 12.06
CA ILE A 63 0.65 25.60 11.52
C ILE A 63 1.87 25.02 10.81
N GLY A 64 2.30 23.84 11.21
CA GLY A 64 3.40 23.09 10.58
C GLY A 64 3.07 21.61 10.53
N ILE A 65 3.50 20.93 9.49
CA ILE A 65 3.19 19.51 9.23
C ILE A 65 4.46 18.63 9.13
N LEU A 66 5.62 19.17 9.48
CA LEU A 66 6.87 18.40 9.46
C LEU A 66 6.77 17.10 10.28
N PRO A 67 6.23 17.11 11.52
CA PRO A 67 6.05 15.87 12.29
C PRO A 67 5.18 14.84 11.54
N ASP A 68 4.10 15.28 10.90
CA ASP A 68 3.15 14.42 10.21
C ASP A 68 3.78 13.77 8.95
N ILE A 69 4.66 14.50 8.26
CA ILE A 69 5.45 13.97 7.14
C ILE A 69 6.40 12.87 7.66
N LEU A 70 7.14 13.13 8.72
CA LEU A 70 8.08 12.17 9.30
C LEU A 70 7.36 10.94 9.87
N ASN A 71 6.28 11.15 10.61
CA ASN A 71 5.45 10.05 11.14
C ASN A 71 4.87 9.18 10.02
N THR A 72 4.48 9.78 8.88
CA THR A 72 4.03 9.04 7.70
C THR A 72 5.15 8.16 7.13
N LEU A 73 6.37 8.68 7.03
CA LEU A 73 7.51 7.90 6.58
C LEU A 73 7.88 6.80 7.59
N TYR A 74 7.86 7.10 8.87
CA TYR A 74 8.17 6.13 9.93
C TYR A 74 7.20 4.95 9.91
N ILE A 75 5.89 5.21 9.79
CA ILE A 75 4.89 4.15 9.77
C ILE A 75 4.96 3.30 8.51
N VAL A 76 5.25 3.90 7.35
CA VAL A 76 5.46 3.17 6.09
C VAL A 76 6.65 2.23 6.23
N ILE A 77 7.79 2.73 6.71
CA ILE A 77 9.00 1.93 6.88
C ILE A 77 8.77 0.81 7.90
N ALA A 78 8.21 1.13 9.07
CA ALA A 78 7.96 0.14 10.13
C ALA A 78 7.00 -0.96 9.67
N THR A 79 5.92 -0.59 8.99
CA THR A 79 4.95 -1.55 8.46
C THR A 79 5.60 -2.47 7.41
N LEU A 80 6.34 -1.90 6.44
CA LEU A 80 6.98 -2.69 5.38
C LEU A 80 8.06 -3.62 5.92
N LEU A 81 8.87 -3.17 6.87
CA LEU A 81 9.91 -4.00 7.49
C LEU A 81 9.34 -5.27 8.15
N ILE A 82 8.11 -5.20 8.64
CA ILE A 82 7.45 -6.34 9.29
C ILE A 82 6.63 -7.14 8.28
N VAL A 83 5.79 -6.48 7.47
CA VAL A 83 4.84 -7.18 6.60
C VAL A 83 5.52 -7.90 5.43
N LEU A 84 6.64 -7.37 4.89
CA LEU A 84 7.33 -8.00 3.77
C LEU A 84 7.89 -9.38 4.12
N PRO A 85 8.73 -9.54 5.16
CA PRO A 85 9.25 -10.87 5.50
C PRO A 85 8.12 -11.84 5.90
N LEU A 86 7.09 -11.39 6.60
CA LEU A 86 5.97 -12.22 6.98
C LEU A 86 5.12 -12.65 5.78
N GLY A 87 4.74 -11.71 4.92
CA GLY A 87 3.88 -11.98 3.75
C GLY A 87 4.59 -12.80 2.68
N VAL A 88 5.85 -12.46 2.37
CA VAL A 88 6.67 -13.22 1.42
C VAL A 88 6.96 -14.62 1.97
N GLY A 89 7.32 -14.72 3.26
CA GLY A 89 7.55 -16.01 3.92
C GLY A 89 6.31 -16.90 3.93
N ALA A 90 5.14 -16.35 4.24
CA ALA A 90 3.87 -17.06 4.17
C ALA A 90 3.55 -17.52 2.74
N ALA A 91 3.74 -16.66 1.74
CA ALA A 91 3.52 -17.01 0.35
C ALA A 91 4.43 -18.15 -0.13
N ILE A 92 5.72 -18.11 0.22
CA ILE A 92 6.67 -19.19 -0.08
C ILE A 92 6.24 -20.48 0.60
N TYR A 93 5.88 -20.42 1.88
CA TYR A 93 5.44 -21.62 2.61
C TYR A 93 4.21 -22.25 1.95
N LEU A 94 3.19 -21.45 1.66
CA LEU A 94 1.93 -21.94 1.08
C LEU A 94 2.09 -22.47 -0.35
N THR A 95 3.01 -21.89 -1.14
CA THR A 95 3.21 -22.27 -2.55
C THR A 95 4.20 -23.41 -2.72
N GLU A 96 5.29 -23.43 -1.94
CA GLU A 96 6.41 -24.35 -2.15
C GLU A 96 6.47 -25.49 -1.14
N TYR A 97 6.03 -25.27 0.11
CA TYR A 97 6.17 -26.26 1.19
C TYR A 97 4.88 -26.97 1.59
N ALA A 98 3.77 -26.25 1.62
CA ALA A 98 2.52 -26.79 2.10
C ALA A 98 1.97 -27.85 1.15
N THR A 99 1.71 -29.06 1.69
CA THR A 99 1.17 -30.19 0.95
C THR A 99 -0.31 -30.41 1.22
N ASN A 100 -0.80 -29.98 2.38
CA ASN A 100 -2.19 -30.18 2.78
C ASN A 100 -3.09 -29.10 2.17
N ARG A 101 -3.80 -29.46 1.11
CA ARG A 101 -4.72 -28.55 0.40
C ARG A 101 -5.81 -27.94 1.26
N ARG A 102 -6.25 -28.64 2.32
CA ARG A 102 -7.28 -28.12 3.25
C ARG A 102 -6.73 -26.95 4.08
N VAL A 103 -5.51 -27.11 4.62
CA VAL A 103 -4.84 -26.05 5.40
C VAL A 103 -4.58 -24.83 4.51
N ILE A 104 -4.08 -25.04 3.29
CA ILE A 104 -3.87 -23.95 2.32
C ILE A 104 -5.19 -23.21 2.09
N GLY A 105 -6.28 -23.94 1.77
CA GLY A 105 -7.58 -23.33 1.53
C GLY A 105 -8.14 -22.54 2.71
N VAL A 106 -7.94 -23.02 3.95
CA VAL A 106 -8.36 -22.28 5.15
C VAL A 106 -7.57 -20.98 5.32
N ILE A 107 -6.25 -21.01 5.12
CA ILE A 107 -5.41 -19.81 5.23
C ILE A 107 -5.73 -18.79 4.13
N GLU A 108 -5.91 -19.26 2.89
CA GLU A 108 -6.28 -18.39 1.76
C GLU A 108 -7.66 -17.76 1.97
N TYR A 109 -8.64 -18.54 2.46
CA TYR A 109 -9.97 -18.04 2.80
C TYR A 109 -9.93 -17.02 3.94
N ALA A 110 -9.16 -17.30 5.00
CA ALA A 110 -8.97 -16.34 6.09
C ALA A 110 -8.35 -15.03 5.61
N ALA A 111 -7.31 -15.11 4.78
CA ALA A 111 -6.68 -13.93 4.18
C ALA A 111 -7.64 -13.13 3.28
N GLU A 112 -8.50 -13.81 2.51
CA GLU A 112 -9.53 -13.17 1.69
C GLU A 112 -10.58 -12.47 2.54
N THR A 113 -11.03 -13.10 3.61
CA THR A 113 -11.97 -12.53 4.59
C THR A 113 -11.37 -11.28 5.24
N LEU A 114 -10.11 -11.35 5.68
CA LEU A 114 -9.39 -10.19 6.22
C LEU A 114 -9.34 -9.03 5.22
N SER A 115 -9.10 -9.28 3.93
CA SER A 115 -9.07 -8.23 2.91
C SER A 115 -10.39 -7.48 2.75
N GLY A 116 -11.52 -8.11 3.09
CA GLY A 116 -12.87 -7.54 2.99
C GLY A 116 -13.31 -6.71 4.20
N ILE A 117 -12.56 -6.75 5.30
CA ILE A 117 -12.94 -6.01 6.52
C ILE A 117 -12.69 -4.50 6.32
N PRO A 118 -13.66 -3.62 6.66
CA PRO A 118 -13.46 -2.17 6.65
C PRO A 118 -12.32 -1.73 7.56
N SER A 119 -11.51 -0.75 7.11
CA SER A 119 -10.31 -0.29 7.85
C SER A 119 -10.61 0.26 9.25
N ILE A 120 -11.78 0.86 9.44
CA ILE A 120 -12.22 1.35 10.76
C ILE A 120 -12.31 0.22 11.79
N ILE A 121 -12.75 -0.98 11.38
CA ILE A 121 -12.82 -2.16 12.26
C ILE A 121 -11.40 -2.59 12.65
N TYR A 122 -10.45 -2.58 11.70
CA TYR A 122 -9.04 -2.81 12.02
C TYR A 122 -8.50 -1.81 13.04
N GLY A 123 -8.89 -0.53 12.92
CA GLY A 123 -8.52 0.50 13.87
C GLY A 123 -9.06 0.24 15.27
N LEU A 124 -10.34 -0.11 15.39
CA LEU A 124 -10.98 -0.42 16.67
C LEU A 124 -10.38 -1.67 17.30
N VAL A 125 -10.24 -2.75 16.55
CA VAL A 125 -9.62 -4.00 17.03
C VAL A 125 -8.15 -3.78 17.38
N GLY A 126 -7.42 -3.04 16.56
CA GLY A 126 -6.03 -2.68 16.82
C GLY A 126 -5.86 -1.85 18.08
N MET A 127 -6.76 -0.88 18.32
CA MET A 127 -6.80 -0.10 19.56
C MET A 127 -7.04 -1.00 20.78
N LEU A 128 -8.04 -1.88 20.71
CA LEU A 128 -8.36 -2.79 21.82
C LEU A 128 -7.22 -3.76 22.10
N PHE A 129 -6.62 -4.32 21.05
CA PHE A 129 -5.58 -5.35 21.19
C PHE A 129 -4.21 -4.75 21.49
N PHE A 130 -3.71 -3.86 20.62
CA PHE A 130 -2.35 -3.31 20.78
C PHE A 130 -2.28 -2.23 21.85
N CYS A 131 -3.20 -1.24 21.83
CA CYS A 131 -3.10 -0.12 22.73
C CYS A 131 -3.56 -0.47 24.17
N GLN A 132 -4.65 -1.25 24.32
CA GLN A 132 -5.22 -1.59 25.63
C GLN A 132 -4.70 -2.92 26.17
N PHE A 133 -4.93 -4.04 25.44
CA PHE A 133 -4.57 -5.38 25.96
C PHE A 133 -3.06 -5.56 26.09
N LEU A 134 -2.26 -5.19 25.07
CA LEU A 134 -0.80 -5.23 25.11
C LEU A 134 -0.17 -4.00 25.81
N ASN A 135 -0.98 -3.07 26.27
CA ASN A 135 -0.57 -1.86 26.99
C ASN A 135 0.50 -1.02 26.26
N MET A 136 0.49 -1.06 24.90
CA MET A 136 1.41 -0.27 24.08
C MET A 136 1.01 1.21 24.02
N LYS A 137 -0.14 1.58 24.60
CA LYS A 137 -0.76 2.90 24.48
C LYS A 137 -1.02 3.25 23.01
N THR A 138 -1.58 4.41 22.75
CA THR A 138 -1.68 4.97 21.40
C THR A 138 -0.29 5.33 20.92
N SER A 139 0.19 4.70 19.84
CA SER A 139 1.55 4.85 19.32
C SER A 139 1.64 4.54 17.85
N LEU A 140 2.62 5.13 17.14
CA LEU A 140 2.89 4.79 15.74
C LEU A 140 3.18 3.30 15.55
N LEU A 141 3.80 2.64 16.54
CA LEU A 141 4.07 1.21 16.49
C LEU A 141 2.78 0.38 16.54
N ALA A 142 1.82 0.74 17.40
CA ALA A 142 0.50 0.09 17.44
C ALA A 142 -0.24 0.28 16.10
N GLY A 143 -0.14 1.47 15.50
CA GLY A 143 -0.63 1.75 14.16
C GLY A 143 0.06 0.90 13.09
N ALA A 144 1.39 0.81 13.11
CA ALA A 144 2.16 0.00 12.17
C ALA A 144 1.79 -1.49 12.25
N LEU A 145 1.64 -2.05 13.46
CA LEU A 145 1.23 -3.44 13.65
C LEU A 145 -0.20 -3.70 13.14
N THR A 146 -1.11 -2.75 13.34
CA THR A 146 -2.47 -2.82 12.77
C THR A 146 -2.42 -2.82 11.23
N LEU A 147 -1.60 -1.95 10.64
CA LEU A 147 -1.39 -1.90 9.19
C LEU A 147 -0.69 -3.16 8.65
N VAL A 148 0.18 -3.80 9.44
CA VAL A 148 0.79 -5.10 9.10
C VAL A 148 -0.31 -6.14 8.88
N ILE A 149 -1.23 -6.30 9.84
CA ILE A 149 -2.33 -7.26 9.72
C ILE A 149 -3.19 -6.95 8.49
N MET A 150 -3.48 -5.67 8.25
CA MET A 150 -4.31 -5.21 7.15
C MET A 150 -3.64 -5.43 5.76
N ASN A 151 -2.32 -5.31 5.66
CA ASN A 151 -1.57 -5.44 4.40
C ASN A 151 -1.03 -6.86 4.15
N LEU A 152 -0.95 -7.71 5.17
CA LEU A 152 -0.43 -9.07 5.08
C LEU A 152 -1.10 -9.89 3.95
N PRO A 153 -2.44 -9.91 3.81
CA PRO A 153 -3.10 -10.63 2.72
C PRO A 153 -2.66 -10.15 1.33
N THR A 154 -2.47 -8.84 1.15
CA THR A 154 -2.08 -8.25 -0.14
C THR A 154 -0.68 -8.71 -0.54
N ILE A 155 0.31 -8.59 0.35
CA ILE A 155 1.69 -9.04 0.09
C ILE A 155 1.75 -10.54 -0.14
N MET A 156 1.05 -11.33 0.70
CA MET A 156 1.01 -12.78 0.58
C MET A 156 0.44 -13.19 -0.79
N ARG A 157 -0.70 -12.63 -1.20
CA ARG A 157 -1.39 -12.98 -2.44
C ARG A 157 -0.61 -12.60 -3.70
N THR A 158 -0.13 -11.36 -3.78
CA THR A 158 0.67 -10.91 -4.93
C THR A 158 1.96 -11.73 -5.08
N THR A 159 2.58 -12.09 -3.95
CA THR A 159 3.77 -12.94 -3.94
C THR A 159 3.42 -14.36 -4.38
N GLN A 160 2.31 -14.97 -3.89
CA GLN A 160 1.87 -16.31 -4.31
C GLN A 160 1.57 -16.37 -5.81
N GLU A 161 0.85 -15.38 -6.34
CA GLU A 161 0.54 -15.29 -7.76
C GLU A 161 1.82 -15.23 -8.59
N SER A 162 2.78 -14.43 -8.17
CA SER A 162 4.07 -14.33 -8.86
C SER A 162 4.91 -15.61 -8.75
N LEU A 163 4.91 -16.29 -7.60
CA LEU A 163 5.58 -17.59 -7.44
C LEU A 163 5.00 -18.64 -8.40
N LYS A 164 3.69 -18.62 -8.64
CA LYS A 164 2.99 -19.55 -9.56
C LYS A 164 3.33 -19.28 -11.04
N THR A 165 3.81 -18.09 -11.40
CA THR A 165 4.21 -17.78 -12.79
C THR A 165 5.54 -18.39 -13.20
N VAL A 166 6.39 -18.78 -12.23
CA VAL A 166 7.68 -19.42 -12.51
C VAL A 166 7.45 -20.83 -13.07
N PRO A 167 7.96 -21.16 -14.30
CA PRO A 167 7.72 -22.46 -14.92
C PRO A 167 8.22 -23.62 -14.06
N GLN A 168 7.42 -24.69 -14.04
CA GLN A 168 7.76 -25.90 -13.28
C GLN A 168 9.08 -26.54 -13.76
N SER A 169 9.35 -26.46 -15.07
CA SER A 169 10.60 -26.96 -15.68
C SER A 169 11.87 -26.38 -15.07
N TYR A 170 11.85 -25.13 -14.60
CA TYR A 170 13.00 -24.52 -13.95
C TYR A 170 13.26 -25.14 -12.57
N ARG A 171 12.19 -25.49 -11.84
CA ARG A 171 12.30 -26.20 -10.56
C ARG A 171 12.83 -27.62 -10.79
N GLU A 172 12.28 -28.34 -11.73
CA GLU A 172 12.67 -29.72 -12.09
C GLU A 172 14.11 -29.78 -12.58
N GLY A 173 14.52 -28.84 -13.44
CA GLY A 173 15.91 -28.73 -13.90
C GLY A 173 16.90 -28.50 -12.75
N ALA A 174 16.57 -27.62 -11.80
CA ALA A 174 17.41 -27.37 -10.65
C ALA A 174 17.46 -28.58 -9.69
N PHE A 175 16.35 -29.30 -9.50
CA PHE A 175 16.33 -30.55 -8.72
C PHE A 175 17.15 -31.64 -9.43
N GLY A 176 17.06 -31.75 -10.77
CA GLY A 176 17.85 -32.70 -11.57
C GLY A 176 19.36 -32.47 -11.45
N LEU A 177 19.81 -31.24 -11.18
CA LEU A 177 21.18 -30.86 -10.88
C LEU A 177 21.57 -31.11 -9.40
N GLY A 178 20.68 -31.71 -8.60
CA GLY A 178 20.94 -32.04 -7.19
C GLY A 178 20.75 -30.89 -6.22
N ALA A 179 20.10 -29.78 -6.63
CA ALA A 179 19.84 -28.67 -5.72
C ALA A 179 18.75 -29.04 -4.70
N GLY A 180 19.01 -28.76 -3.40
CA GLY A 180 18.00 -28.90 -2.36
C GLY A 180 16.89 -27.85 -2.48
N LYS A 181 15.71 -28.14 -1.93
CA LYS A 181 14.48 -27.33 -2.07
C LYS A 181 14.67 -25.83 -1.74
N TRP A 182 15.32 -25.52 -0.63
CA TRP A 182 15.62 -24.14 -0.25
C TRP A 182 16.53 -23.43 -1.26
N ARG A 183 17.51 -24.15 -1.80
CA ARG A 183 18.41 -23.60 -2.82
C ARG A 183 17.65 -23.27 -4.09
N VAL A 184 16.75 -24.16 -4.56
CA VAL A 184 15.88 -23.90 -5.71
C VAL A 184 15.02 -22.65 -5.48
N ILE A 185 14.40 -22.54 -4.31
CA ILE A 185 13.57 -21.36 -3.97
C ILE A 185 14.41 -20.08 -4.03
N ARG A 186 15.56 -20.05 -3.37
CA ARG A 186 16.40 -18.85 -3.27
C ARG A 186 17.06 -18.44 -4.58
N THR A 187 17.48 -19.39 -5.41
CA THR A 187 18.28 -19.10 -6.61
C THR A 187 17.48 -19.10 -7.92
N VAL A 188 16.35 -19.75 -7.96
CA VAL A 188 15.52 -19.89 -9.16
C VAL A 188 14.15 -19.20 -8.99
N VAL A 189 13.42 -19.61 -7.95
CA VAL A 189 12.01 -19.20 -7.80
C VAL A 189 11.90 -17.73 -7.32
N LEU A 190 12.55 -17.37 -6.20
CA LEU A 190 12.52 -16.02 -5.65
C LEU A 190 13.03 -14.96 -6.64
N PRO A 191 14.18 -15.14 -7.30
CA PRO A 191 14.55 -14.20 -8.35
C PRO A 191 13.53 -14.13 -9.48
N GLY A 192 12.85 -15.23 -9.83
CA GLY A 192 11.78 -15.25 -10.84
C GLY A 192 10.53 -14.45 -10.47
N CYS A 193 10.24 -14.26 -9.18
CA CYS A 193 9.00 -13.64 -8.70
C CYS A 193 9.18 -12.24 -8.08
N VAL A 194 10.38 -11.64 -8.14
CA VAL A 194 10.65 -10.31 -7.54
C VAL A 194 9.68 -9.23 -8.05
N ASP A 195 9.25 -9.30 -9.31
CA ASP A 195 8.32 -8.32 -9.89
C ASP A 195 6.98 -8.30 -9.14
N GLY A 196 6.45 -9.47 -8.76
CA GLY A 196 5.22 -9.54 -7.96
C GLY A 196 5.40 -9.08 -6.52
N VAL A 197 6.55 -9.35 -5.92
CA VAL A 197 6.86 -8.83 -4.57
C VAL A 197 6.92 -7.31 -4.59
N ILE A 198 7.59 -6.70 -5.59
CA ILE A 198 7.66 -5.24 -5.72
C ILE A 198 6.28 -4.66 -6.00
N THR A 199 5.47 -5.29 -6.86
CA THR A 199 4.09 -4.87 -7.09
C THR A 199 3.28 -4.90 -5.80
N GLY A 200 3.39 -5.95 -5.00
CA GLY A 200 2.79 -6.04 -3.67
C GLY A 200 3.24 -4.93 -2.72
N CYS A 201 4.54 -4.58 -2.75
CA CYS A 201 5.07 -3.44 -1.99
C CYS A 201 4.44 -2.12 -2.43
N ILE A 202 4.35 -1.83 -3.73
CA ILE A 202 3.76 -0.61 -4.27
C ILE A 202 2.29 -0.48 -3.85
N LEU A 203 1.51 -1.55 -3.98
CA LEU A 203 0.11 -1.58 -3.55
C LEU A 203 -0.03 -1.35 -2.04
N SER A 204 0.83 -1.98 -1.24
CA SER A 204 0.82 -1.80 0.21
C SER A 204 1.24 -0.38 0.63
N ILE A 205 2.25 0.20 0.00
CA ILE A 205 2.65 1.60 0.25
C ILE A 205 1.48 2.55 -0.04
N GLY A 206 0.83 2.39 -1.19
CA GLY A 206 -0.33 3.22 -1.54
C GLY A 206 -1.46 3.11 -0.51
N ARG A 207 -1.73 1.90 -0.02
CA ARG A 207 -2.74 1.64 1.02
C ARG A 207 -2.34 2.24 2.37
N ILE A 208 -1.08 2.10 2.80
CA ILE A 208 -0.56 2.67 4.06
C ILE A 208 -0.63 4.20 4.02
N LEU A 209 -0.19 4.81 2.92
CA LEU A 209 -0.20 6.27 2.75
C LEU A 209 -1.63 6.85 2.74
N GLY A 210 -2.61 6.10 2.24
CA GLY A 210 -4.01 6.52 2.20
C GLY A 210 -4.82 6.20 3.46
N GLU A 211 -4.24 5.48 4.44
CA GLU A 211 -5.00 5.02 5.60
C GLU A 211 -5.09 6.10 6.68
N SER A 212 -6.32 6.46 7.04
CA SER A 212 -6.59 7.40 8.13
C SER A 212 -7.42 6.77 9.24
N ALA A 213 -8.45 5.98 8.91
CA ALA A 213 -9.42 5.49 9.88
C ALA A 213 -8.78 4.54 10.90
N ALA A 214 -7.97 3.57 10.48
CA ALA A 214 -7.29 2.67 11.39
C ALA A 214 -6.26 3.42 12.25
N LEU A 215 -5.52 4.37 11.67
CA LEU A 215 -4.47 5.12 12.35
C LEU A 215 -5.00 6.12 13.38
N LEU A 216 -6.16 6.72 13.13
CA LEU A 216 -6.80 7.62 14.09
C LEU A 216 -7.00 6.96 15.45
N PHE A 217 -7.35 5.67 15.48
CA PHE A 217 -7.60 4.92 16.73
C PHE A 217 -6.32 4.32 17.33
N THR A 218 -5.30 4.02 16.53
CA THR A 218 -4.11 3.26 16.97
C THR A 218 -2.87 4.10 17.11
N ALA A 219 -2.59 4.99 16.12
CA ALA A 219 -1.44 5.88 16.13
C ALA A 219 -1.72 7.22 16.82
N GLY A 220 -2.98 7.67 16.78
CA GLY A 220 -3.41 8.94 17.37
C GLY A 220 -3.18 10.13 16.44
N PHE A 221 -3.28 11.34 17.01
CA PHE A 221 -3.27 12.60 16.28
C PHE A 221 -2.32 13.65 16.89
N ALA A 222 -1.30 13.22 17.64
CA ALA A 222 -0.30 14.12 18.19
C ALA A 222 0.70 14.59 17.11
N HIS A 223 0.99 15.88 17.08
CA HIS A 223 1.94 16.49 16.14
C HIS A 223 3.32 16.69 16.80
N ALA A 224 3.87 15.63 17.40
CA ALA A 224 5.17 15.69 18.08
C ALA A 224 6.31 15.38 17.11
N LEU A 225 7.36 16.17 17.15
CA LEU A 225 8.58 15.94 16.39
C LEU A 225 9.53 15.06 17.20
N ASN A 226 9.62 13.79 16.86
CA ASN A 226 10.45 12.81 17.55
C ASN A 226 11.42 12.13 16.57
N GLY A 227 12.51 11.55 17.09
CA GLY A 227 13.36 10.64 16.34
C GLY A 227 12.60 9.34 15.97
N PHE A 228 13.18 8.52 15.10
CA PHE A 228 12.50 7.32 14.57
C PHE A 228 12.01 6.37 15.69
N PHE A 229 12.88 6.00 16.63
CA PHE A 229 12.53 5.04 17.68
C PHE A 229 11.58 5.65 18.74
N ASP A 230 11.82 6.88 19.13
CA ASP A 230 10.96 7.59 20.08
C ASP A 230 9.60 7.90 19.43
N GLY A 231 9.61 8.23 18.14
CA GLY A 231 8.40 8.42 17.34
C GLY A 231 7.54 7.18 17.27
N LEU A 232 8.14 6.02 17.04
CA LEU A 232 7.39 4.75 17.01
C LEU A 232 6.72 4.41 18.35
N SER A 233 7.33 4.77 19.46
CA SER A 233 6.80 4.50 20.81
C SER A 233 5.82 5.57 21.31
N SER A 234 5.65 6.65 20.57
CA SER A 234 4.77 7.78 20.93
C SER A 234 3.56 7.88 19.98
N ALA A 235 2.52 8.58 20.44
CA ALA A 235 1.41 8.95 19.60
C ALA A 235 1.87 9.93 18.51
N GLY A 236 1.40 9.73 17.27
CA GLY A 236 1.77 10.59 16.16
C GLY A 236 0.73 10.60 15.05
N ALA A 237 0.36 11.78 14.57
CA ALA A 237 -0.47 11.92 13.39
C ALA A 237 0.33 11.60 12.13
N THR A 238 -0.30 10.88 11.19
CA THR A 238 0.17 10.82 9.81
C THR A 238 -0.46 11.95 8.99
N LEU A 239 0.05 12.21 7.79
CA LEU A 239 -0.53 13.23 6.89
C LEU A 239 -2.02 12.99 6.62
N THR A 240 -2.47 11.74 6.50
CA THR A 240 -3.89 11.41 6.29
C THR A 240 -4.74 11.68 7.52
N VAL A 241 -4.21 11.39 8.71
CA VAL A 241 -4.88 11.72 9.98
C VAL A 241 -4.90 13.24 10.18
N ALA A 242 -3.79 13.93 9.92
CA ALA A 242 -3.71 15.39 9.99
C ALA A 242 -4.71 16.04 9.02
N LEU A 243 -4.79 15.56 7.77
CA LEU A 243 -5.78 15.99 6.79
C LEU A 243 -7.21 15.88 7.34
N TYR A 244 -7.55 14.75 7.96
CA TYR A 244 -8.87 14.54 8.57
C TYR A 244 -9.12 15.54 9.71
N VAL A 245 -8.16 15.71 10.61
CA VAL A 245 -8.27 16.61 11.78
C VAL A 245 -8.44 18.07 11.32
N TYR A 246 -7.58 18.56 10.42
CA TYR A 246 -7.68 19.94 9.93
C TYR A 246 -8.97 20.18 9.15
N ALA A 247 -9.41 19.24 8.31
CA ALA A 247 -10.63 19.39 7.53
C ALA A 247 -11.90 19.27 8.37
N LYS A 248 -11.99 18.24 9.23
CA LYS A 248 -13.24 17.84 9.89
C LYS A 248 -13.39 18.43 11.29
N GLU A 249 -12.31 18.42 12.09
CA GLU A 249 -12.35 18.84 13.48
C GLU A 249 -12.12 20.35 13.61
N GLN A 250 -11.19 20.92 12.81
CA GLN A 250 -10.79 22.32 12.91
C GLN A 250 -11.43 23.22 11.85
N GLY A 251 -12.02 22.66 10.79
CA GLY A 251 -12.64 23.43 9.70
C GLY A 251 -11.65 24.24 8.85
N GLN A 252 -10.34 23.94 8.93
CA GLN A 252 -9.28 24.63 8.20
C GLN A 252 -9.05 24.01 6.83
N PHE A 253 -9.95 24.26 5.90
CA PHE A 253 -9.92 23.63 4.58
C PHE A 253 -8.70 24.00 3.73
N ASP A 254 -8.15 25.21 3.88
CA ASP A 254 -6.97 25.64 3.12
C ASP A 254 -5.74 24.81 3.51
N VAL A 255 -5.56 24.56 4.81
CA VAL A 255 -4.49 23.68 5.33
C VAL A 255 -4.74 22.23 4.90
N ALA A 256 -5.98 21.77 4.98
CA ALA A 256 -6.35 20.42 4.55
C ALA A 256 -6.05 20.19 3.05
N PHE A 257 -6.37 21.16 2.17
CA PHE A 257 -6.01 21.07 0.75
C PHE A 257 -4.49 21.09 0.53
N ALA A 258 -3.74 21.88 1.31
CA ALA A 258 -2.28 21.86 1.25
C ALA A 258 -1.72 20.49 1.63
N ILE A 259 -2.19 19.89 2.72
CA ILE A 259 -1.80 18.54 3.15
C ILE A 259 -2.17 17.50 2.10
N ALA A 260 -3.37 17.58 1.51
CA ALA A 260 -3.81 16.67 0.45
C ALA A 260 -2.90 16.75 -0.78
N ALA A 261 -2.50 17.95 -1.20
CA ALA A 261 -1.57 18.15 -2.30
C ALA A 261 -0.19 17.55 -2.00
N ILE A 262 0.32 17.78 -0.79
CA ILE A 262 1.61 17.23 -0.34
C ILE A 262 1.56 15.70 -0.26
N LEU A 263 0.50 15.13 0.31
CA LEU A 263 0.30 13.68 0.38
C LEU A 263 0.26 13.05 -1.02
N MET A 264 -0.44 13.70 -1.97
CA MET A 264 -0.50 13.24 -3.36
C MET A 264 0.87 13.29 -4.03
N LEU A 265 1.64 14.36 -3.85
CA LEU A 265 3.01 14.47 -4.37
C LEU A 265 3.93 13.43 -3.73
N LEU A 266 3.85 13.25 -2.41
CA LEU A 266 4.62 12.23 -1.68
C LEU A 266 4.30 10.82 -2.19
N THR A 267 3.02 10.51 -2.39
CA THR A 267 2.58 9.23 -2.94
C THR A 267 3.11 9.00 -4.35
N LEU A 268 3.06 10.02 -5.22
CA LEU A 268 3.63 9.95 -6.57
C LEU A 268 5.15 9.74 -6.55
N LEU A 269 5.86 10.41 -5.66
CA LEU A 269 7.31 10.26 -5.51
C LEU A 269 7.69 8.86 -5.02
N ILE A 270 7.02 8.35 -3.99
CA ILE A 270 7.31 7.02 -3.43
C ILE A 270 6.98 5.93 -4.44
N ASN A 271 5.80 6.00 -5.09
CA ASN A 271 5.42 5.04 -6.13
C ASN A 271 6.35 5.13 -7.35
N GLY A 272 6.75 6.34 -7.74
CA GLY A 272 7.73 6.55 -8.80
C GLY A 272 9.09 5.92 -8.47
N ALA A 273 9.58 6.11 -7.26
CA ALA A 273 10.81 5.48 -6.78
C ALA A 273 10.71 3.95 -6.78
N ALA A 274 9.59 3.40 -6.29
CA ALA A 274 9.35 1.96 -6.29
C ALA A 274 9.32 1.38 -7.72
N MET A 275 8.67 2.06 -8.68
CA MET A 275 8.69 1.66 -10.09
C MET A 275 10.10 1.76 -10.73
N LEU A 276 10.92 2.73 -10.33
CA LEU A 276 12.30 2.82 -10.80
C LEU A 276 13.14 1.64 -10.28
N VAL A 277 12.95 1.27 -9.01
CA VAL A 277 13.58 0.08 -8.41
C VAL A 277 13.16 -1.19 -9.17
N GLU A 278 11.87 -1.35 -9.45
CA GLU A 278 11.36 -2.48 -10.27
C GLU A 278 12.05 -2.55 -11.64
N ARG A 279 12.09 -1.43 -12.37
CA ARG A 279 12.73 -1.35 -13.69
C ARG A 279 14.22 -1.68 -13.63
N TYR A 280 14.91 -1.26 -12.59
CA TYR A 280 16.33 -1.56 -12.39
C TYR A 280 16.57 -3.07 -12.21
N PHE A 281 15.78 -3.71 -11.34
CA PHE A 281 15.89 -5.16 -11.12
C PHE A 281 15.49 -5.96 -12.37
N ARG A 282 14.48 -5.53 -13.11
CA ARG A 282 14.03 -6.16 -14.36
C ARG A 282 15.08 -6.09 -15.46
N ARG A 283 15.76 -4.96 -15.63
CA ARG A 283 16.87 -4.81 -16.59
C ARG A 283 18.06 -5.73 -16.28
N LYS A 284 18.38 -5.91 -15.00
CA LYS A 284 19.50 -6.76 -14.59
C LYS A 284 19.28 -8.25 -14.83
N ARG A 285 18.04 -8.66 -15.11
CA ARG A 285 17.66 -10.05 -15.43
C ARG A 285 17.62 -10.36 -16.92
N SER A 286 17.46 -9.35 -17.75
CA SER A 286 17.44 -9.52 -19.20
C SER A 286 18.84 -9.57 -19.84
N LEU A 287 19.87 -9.47 -19.03
CA LEU A 287 21.29 -9.67 -19.35
C LEU A 287 21.80 -10.99 -18.76
#